data_441211a9cc0dc821f0b82de00fef2309
#
_entry.id   441211a9cc0dc821f0b82de00fef2309
#
_cell.length_a   1.000
_cell.length_b   1.000
_cell.length_c   1.000
_cell.angle_alpha   90.00
_cell.angle_beta   90.00
_cell.angle_gamma   90.00
#
_symmetry.space_group_name_H-M   'P 1'
#
loop_
_entity.id
_entity.type
_entity.pdbx_description
1 polymer ?
#
loop_
_entity_poly.entity_id
_entity_poly.type
_entity_poly.pdbx_seq_one_letter_code
_entity_poly.pdbx_strand_id
1 'polypeptide(L)'
;MSLLGRPFNLWDCARQAQRSTTRRTMPHIAHLSLGSNVGDRKNHLRQAIGRLEVVGRILAVSSFYETEPVEFIDQAWFLNCAVAVEITLTPEQLMASMLGIEEEMGRQRTQKKGPRTIDIDILLFGDTILQTPGLIIPHPAMHQRRFVLEPLAEIAPEARHPVLKKTVRELLQALPAGQAVRKLQKR
;
A
#
# COMPACT_ATOMS: atom_id res chain seq x y z
N MET A 1 -27.55 4.01 36.75
CA MET A 1 -27.64 3.14 35.56
C MET A 1 -26.61 3.62 34.56
N SER A 2 -25.49 2.89 34.48
CA SER A 2 -24.32 3.27 33.67
C SER A 2 -24.40 2.56 32.33
N LEU A 3 -24.55 3.30 31.22
CA LEU A 3 -24.44 2.79 29.86
C LEU A 3 -22.97 2.85 29.47
N LEU A 4 -22.22 1.77 29.74
CA LEU A 4 -20.90 1.55 29.19
C LEU A 4 -21.04 1.25 27.69
N GLY A 5 -20.67 2.23 26.85
CA GLY A 5 -20.57 2.07 25.41
C GLY A 5 -19.54 0.99 25.09
N ARG A 6 -19.94 0.02 24.25
CA ARG A 6 -19.01 -1.01 23.73
C ARG A 6 -17.90 -0.32 22.92
N PRO A 7 -16.64 -0.76 23.03
CA PRO A 7 -15.58 -0.22 22.19
C PRO A 7 -15.92 -0.48 20.71
N PHE A 8 -15.70 0.54 19.89
CA PHE A 8 -15.89 0.48 18.44
C PHE A 8 -14.93 -0.57 17.85
N ASN A 9 -15.47 -1.68 17.40
CA ASN A 9 -14.70 -2.79 16.88
C ASN A 9 -14.68 -2.69 15.34
N LEU A 10 -13.54 -2.38 14.75
CA LEU A 10 -13.33 -2.26 13.30
C LEU A 10 -13.77 -3.52 12.52
N TRP A 11 -13.75 -4.69 13.17
CA TRP A 11 -14.22 -5.95 12.61
C TRP A 11 -15.73 -6.00 12.39
N ASP A 12 -16.51 -5.25 13.17
CA ASP A 12 -17.97 -5.14 12.99
C ASP A 12 -18.29 -4.24 11.78
N CYS A 13 -17.49 -3.24 11.50
CA CYS A 13 -17.65 -2.37 10.33
C CYS A 13 -17.41 -3.13 9.02
N ALA A 14 -16.39 -3.99 8.97
CA ALA A 14 -16.13 -4.83 7.80
C ALA A 14 -17.24 -5.87 7.58
N ARG A 15 -17.81 -6.45 8.66
CA ARG A 15 -18.94 -7.39 8.58
C ARG A 15 -20.26 -6.71 8.26
N GLN A 16 -20.50 -5.47 8.70
CA GLN A 16 -21.70 -4.71 8.36
C GLN A 16 -21.67 -4.20 6.91
N ALA A 17 -20.51 -3.82 6.39
CA ALA A 17 -20.34 -3.46 4.99
C ALA A 17 -20.68 -4.63 4.03
N GLN A 18 -20.48 -5.88 4.47
CA GLN A 18 -20.85 -7.08 3.72
C GLN A 18 -22.37 -7.35 3.71
N ARG A 19 -23.17 -6.70 4.56
CA ARG A 19 -24.63 -6.95 4.69
C ARG A 19 -25.53 -5.95 3.98
N SER A 20 -24.98 -4.81 3.52
CA SER A 20 -25.77 -3.80 2.82
C SER A 20 -25.43 -3.75 1.35
N THR A 21 -26.32 -4.20 0.53
CA THR A 21 -26.43 -4.12 -0.92
C THR A 21 -25.72 -5.24 -1.70
N THR A 22 -26.54 -6.18 -2.14
CA THR A 22 -26.24 -7.21 -3.17
C THR A 22 -25.99 -6.60 -4.56
N ARG A 23 -25.07 -5.66 -4.66
CA ARG A 23 -24.39 -5.35 -5.92
C ARG A 23 -23.16 -6.23 -5.94
N ARG A 24 -23.15 -7.27 -6.72
CA ARG A 24 -21.99 -8.10 -7.02
C ARG A 24 -20.93 -7.16 -7.58
N THR A 25 -20.10 -6.58 -6.69
CA THR A 25 -18.96 -5.76 -7.10
C THR A 25 -17.98 -6.71 -7.80
N MET A 26 -17.68 -6.41 -9.05
CA MET A 26 -16.66 -7.15 -9.79
C MET A 26 -15.34 -7.01 -9.05
N PRO A 27 -14.55 -8.10 -8.93
CA PRO A 27 -13.27 -8.01 -8.27
C PRO A 27 -12.34 -7.04 -9.02
N HIS A 28 -11.64 -6.21 -8.26
CA HIS A 28 -10.63 -5.29 -8.77
C HIS A 28 -9.25 -5.73 -8.31
N ILE A 29 -8.23 -5.47 -9.13
CA ILE A 29 -6.85 -5.63 -8.70
C ILE A 29 -6.35 -4.29 -8.20
N ALA A 30 -5.99 -4.23 -6.92
CA ALA A 30 -5.28 -3.11 -6.34
C ALA A 30 -3.78 -3.43 -6.26
N HIS A 31 -2.95 -2.45 -6.61
CA HIS A 31 -1.50 -2.52 -6.42
C HIS A 31 -1.13 -1.61 -5.26
N LEU A 32 -0.44 -2.17 -4.28
CA LEU A 32 -0.08 -1.50 -3.03
C LEU A 32 1.45 -1.38 -2.93
N SER A 33 1.93 -0.30 -2.31
CA SER A 33 3.30 -0.17 -1.85
C SER A 33 3.33 -0.27 -0.34
N LEU A 34 4.21 -1.11 0.19
CA LEU A 34 4.44 -1.26 1.62
C LEU A 34 5.87 -0.83 1.95
N GLY A 35 6.02 -0.03 3.01
CA GLY A 35 7.32 0.46 3.45
C GLY A 35 7.48 0.46 4.97
N SER A 36 8.70 0.15 5.46
CA SER A 36 9.05 0.21 6.88
C SER A 36 10.49 0.67 7.05
N ASN A 37 10.76 1.53 8.05
CA ASN A 37 12.13 1.96 8.38
C ASN A 37 12.45 1.96 9.88
N VAL A 38 11.60 1.35 10.71
CA VAL A 38 11.79 1.25 12.16
C VAL A 38 11.82 -0.22 12.58
N GLY A 39 12.68 -0.58 13.52
CA GLY A 39 12.72 -1.89 14.16
C GLY A 39 12.97 -3.05 13.17
N ASP A 40 12.30 -4.18 13.39
CA ASP A 40 12.37 -5.33 12.47
C ASP A 40 11.51 -5.11 11.24
N ARG A 41 12.05 -4.29 10.31
CA ARG A 41 11.40 -3.90 9.05
C ARG A 41 10.86 -5.11 8.26
N LYS A 42 11.62 -6.21 8.25
CA LYS A 42 11.26 -7.43 7.50
C LYS A 42 10.04 -8.12 8.10
N ASN A 43 10.00 -8.20 9.42
CA ASN A 43 8.86 -8.76 10.15
C ASN A 43 7.62 -7.86 10.01
N HIS A 44 7.78 -6.54 10.07
CA HIS A 44 6.68 -5.59 9.86
C HIS A 44 6.04 -5.77 8.48
N LEU A 45 6.84 -5.86 7.41
CA LEU A 45 6.31 -6.11 6.07
C LEU A 45 5.56 -7.46 5.99
N ARG A 46 6.12 -8.53 6.56
CA ARG A 46 5.46 -9.84 6.58
C ARG A 46 4.14 -9.82 7.34
N GLN A 47 4.09 -9.16 8.49
CA GLN A 47 2.85 -9.01 9.26
C GLN A 47 1.80 -8.20 8.49
N ALA A 48 2.19 -7.10 7.84
CA ALA A 48 1.28 -6.31 7.04
C ALA A 48 0.70 -7.13 5.86
N ILE A 49 1.55 -7.90 5.15
CA ILE A 49 1.11 -8.78 4.07
C ILE A 49 0.11 -9.82 4.60
N GLY A 50 0.39 -10.47 5.75
CA GLY A 50 -0.55 -11.42 6.35
C GLY A 50 -1.90 -10.79 6.73
N ARG A 51 -1.91 -9.52 7.17
CA ARG A 51 -3.17 -8.80 7.45
C ARG A 51 -3.94 -8.45 6.18
N LEU A 52 -3.24 -8.21 5.05
CA LEU A 52 -3.89 -7.96 3.77
C LEU A 52 -4.68 -9.17 3.25
N GLU A 53 -4.33 -10.41 3.65
CA GLU A 53 -5.08 -11.62 3.29
C GLU A 53 -6.53 -11.61 3.79
N VAL A 54 -6.81 -10.86 4.86
CA VAL A 54 -8.19 -10.66 5.38
C VAL A 54 -8.96 -9.65 4.53
N VAL A 55 -8.24 -8.74 3.85
CA VAL A 55 -8.83 -7.67 3.02
C VAL A 55 -9.16 -8.19 1.62
N GLY A 56 -8.35 -9.13 1.09
CA GLY A 56 -8.53 -9.69 -0.23
C GLY A 56 -7.56 -10.81 -0.54
N ARG A 57 -7.65 -11.36 -1.75
CA ARG A 57 -6.78 -12.44 -2.21
C ARG A 57 -5.45 -11.87 -2.71
N ILE A 58 -4.35 -12.19 -2.07
CA ILE A 58 -3.00 -11.82 -2.54
C ILE A 58 -2.71 -12.56 -3.84
N LEU A 59 -2.44 -11.82 -4.90
CA LEU A 59 -2.08 -12.35 -6.21
C LEU A 59 -0.58 -12.48 -6.38
N ALA A 60 0.17 -11.47 -5.93
CA ALA A 60 1.62 -11.44 -6.00
C ALA A 60 2.21 -10.53 -4.92
N VAL A 61 3.42 -10.88 -4.49
CA VAL A 61 4.26 -10.08 -3.60
C VAL A 61 5.66 -10.01 -4.20
N SER A 62 6.20 -8.81 -4.34
CA SER A 62 7.57 -8.61 -4.83
C SER A 62 8.61 -9.11 -3.82
N SER A 63 9.85 -9.16 -4.25
CA SER A 63 10.99 -9.19 -3.34
C SER A 63 11.01 -7.94 -2.45
N PHE A 64 11.77 -8.01 -1.35
CA PHE A 64 12.02 -6.83 -0.53
C PHE A 64 13.18 -6.02 -1.11
N TYR A 65 13.03 -4.70 -1.10
CA TYR A 65 14.00 -3.75 -1.61
C TYR A 65 14.44 -2.79 -0.51
N GLU A 66 15.72 -2.71 -0.26
CA GLU A 66 16.30 -1.72 0.62
C GLU A 66 16.53 -0.42 -0.15
N THR A 67 16.01 0.70 0.37
CA THR A 67 15.96 1.95 -0.37
C THR A 67 16.36 3.14 0.49
N GLU A 68 17.07 4.06 -0.14
CA GLU A 68 17.46 5.32 0.46
C GLU A 68 16.22 6.21 0.73
N PRO A 69 16.17 6.93 1.88
CA PRO A 69 15.13 7.92 2.13
C PRO A 69 15.17 9.06 1.09
N VAL A 70 14.00 9.50 0.59
CA VAL A 70 13.93 10.50 -0.51
C VAL A 70 13.73 11.93 0.00
N GLU A 71 12.97 12.12 1.07
CA GLU A 71 12.49 13.45 1.48
C GLU A 71 13.09 13.93 2.80
N PHE A 72 13.29 13.06 3.75
CA PHE A 72 13.95 13.32 5.03
C PHE A 72 15.15 12.39 5.13
N ILE A 73 16.36 12.93 4.87
CA ILE A 73 17.57 12.11 4.66
C ILE A 73 18.13 11.56 5.98
N ASP A 74 17.88 12.24 7.09
CA ASP A 74 18.39 11.86 8.42
C ASP A 74 17.45 10.82 9.08
N GLN A 75 17.28 9.69 8.40
CA GLN A 75 16.54 8.53 8.93
C GLN A 75 17.08 7.23 8.36
N ALA A 76 16.75 6.11 9.02
CA ALA A 76 17.15 4.79 8.56
C ALA A 76 16.57 4.47 7.17
N TRP A 77 17.31 3.66 6.40
CA TRP A 77 16.86 3.16 5.11
C TRP A 77 15.56 2.37 5.24
N PHE A 78 14.72 2.54 4.26
CA PHE A 78 13.45 1.80 4.17
C PHE A 78 13.68 0.39 3.63
N LEU A 79 12.79 -0.51 4.04
CA LEU A 79 12.55 -1.76 3.35
C LEU A 79 11.17 -1.65 2.71
N ASN A 80 11.10 -1.82 1.38
CA ASN A 80 9.88 -1.68 0.60
C ASN A 80 9.55 -2.97 -0.15
N CYS A 81 8.26 -3.17 -0.42
CA CYS A 81 7.76 -4.17 -1.36
C CYS A 81 6.48 -3.70 -2.03
N ALA A 82 6.10 -4.35 -3.13
CA ALA A 82 4.82 -4.18 -3.78
C ALA A 82 3.95 -5.43 -3.58
N VAL A 83 2.64 -5.23 -3.47
CA VAL A 83 1.65 -6.30 -3.36
C VAL A 83 0.53 -6.05 -4.38
N ALA A 84 0.16 -7.08 -5.12
CA ALA A 84 -1.04 -7.11 -5.94
C ALA A 84 -2.11 -7.91 -5.19
N VAL A 85 -3.28 -7.32 -4.95
CA VAL A 85 -4.39 -7.92 -4.22
C VAL A 85 -5.68 -7.80 -5.00
N GLU A 86 -6.42 -8.89 -5.11
CA GLU A 86 -7.77 -8.91 -5.68
C GLU A 86 -8.79 -8.68 -4.57
N ILE A 87 -9.64 -7.68 -4.75
CA ILE A 87 -10.58 -7.21 -3.74
C ILE A 87 -11.95 -6.90 -4.34
N THR A 88 -12.97 -6.90 -3.48
CA THR A 88 -14.34 -6.47 -3.81
C THR A 88 -14.72 -5.18 -3.09
N LEU A 89 -13.78 -4.57 -2.37
CA LEU A 89 -13.97 -3.30 -1.66
C LEU A 89 -13.94 -2.12 -2.63
N THR A 90 -14.55 -1.00 -2.24
CA THR A 90 -14.33 0.28 -2.92
C THR A 90 -12.95 0.84 -2.57
N PRO A 91 -12.42 1.83 -3.34
CA PRO A 91 -11.15 2.49 -3.01
C PRO A 91 -11.12 3.08 -1.59
N GLU A 92 -12.24 3.69 -1.15
CA GLU A 92 -12.36 4.30 0.18
C GLU A 92 -12.37 3.24 1.28
N GLN A 93 -13.05 2.11 1.06
CA GLN A 93 -13.06 0.98 1.99
C GLN A 93 -11.67 0.34 2.10
N LEU A 94 -10.97 0.20 0.96
CA LEU A 94 -9.59 -0.28 0.95
C LEU A 94 -8.69 0.67 1.75
N MET A 95 -8.78 1.99 1.51
CA MET A 95 -8.01 2.99 2.27
C MET A 95 -8.27 2.88 3.77
N ALA A 96 -9.54 2.77 4.19
CA ALA A 96 -9.88 2.59 5.59
C ALA A 96 -9.24 1.33 6.19
N SER A 97 -9.23 0.22 5.44
CA SER A 97 -8.59 -1.03 5.85
C SER A 97 -7.07 -0.87 6.00
N MET A 98 -6.41 -0.15 5.05
CA MET A 98 -4.96 0.11 5.13
C MET A 98 -4.62 0.94 6.38
N LEU A 99 -5.39 1.99 6.64
CA LEU A 99 -5.22 2.83 7.83
C LEU A 99 -5.40 2.03 9.13
N GLY A 100 -6.38 1.12 9.17
CA GLY A 100 -6.61 0.23 10.31
C GLY A 100 -5.43 -0.72 10.54
N ILE A 101 -4.88 -1.32 9.49
CA ILE A 101 -3.68 -2.18 9.58
C ILE A 101 -2.48 -1.40 10.12
N GLU A 102 -2.25 -0.17 9.63
CA GLU A 102 -1.17 0.69 10.11
C GLU A 102 -1.32 1.03 11.60
N GLU A 103 -2.52 1.37 12.05
CA GLU A 103 -2.83 1.69 13.45
C GLU A 103 -2.62 0.47 14.35
N GLU A 104 -3.14 -0.71 13.99
CA GLU A 104 -2.96 -1.96 14.72
C GLU A 104 -1.49 -2.36 14.83
N MET A 105 -0.66 -1.99 13.85
CA MET A 105 0.78 -2.22 13.86
C MET A 105 1.58 -1.13 14.58
N GLY A 106 0.89 -0.23 15.30
CA GLY A 106 1.50 0.78 16.16
C GLY A 106 2.06 2.00 15.42
N ARG A 107 1.58 2.31 14.21
CA ARG A 107 1.95 3.53 13.51
C ARG A 107 1.45 4.76 14.27
N GLN A 108 2.38 5.56 14.79
CA GLN A 108 2.07 6.87 15.37
C GLN A 108 2.30 7.97 14.33
N ARG A 109 1.26 8.76 14.05
CA ARG A 109 1.33 9.89 13.10
C ARG A 109 1.81 11.16 13.79
N THR A 110 2.97 11.10 14.47
CA THR A 110 3.54 12.22 15.21
C THR A 110 4.24 13.25 14.33
N GLN A 111 4.86 12.80 13.24
CA GLN A 111 5.54 13.66 12.27
C GLN A 111 5.16 13.28 10.83
N LYS A 112 4.88 14.31 10.02
CA LYS A 112 4.68 14.13 8.57
C LYS A 112 5.99 13.63 7.95
N LYS A 113 5.97 12.44 7.29
CA LYS A 113 7.14 11.82 6.64
C LYS A 113 8.26 11.34 7.56
N GLY A 114 8.01 11.22 8.86
CA GLY A 114 8.95 10.68 9.85
C GLY A 114 9.12 9.15 9.77
N PRO A 115 9.97 8.58 10.66
CA PRO A 115 10.13 7.14 10.80
C PRO A 115 8.81 6.44 11.09
N ARG A 116 8.60 5.25 10.49
CA ARG A 116 7.32 4.52 10.62
C ARG A 116 7.52 3.02 10.63
N THR A 117 6.74 2.35 11.50
CA THR A 117 6.69 0.89 11.59
C THR A 117 6.23 0.28 10.28
N ILE A 118 5.18 0.83 9.70
CA ILE A 118 4.61 0.43 8.41
C ILE A 118 3.93 1.62 7.72
N ASP A 119 3.98 1.66 6.41
CA ASP A 119 3.29 2.59 5.53
C ASP A 119 2.68 1.79 4.39
N ILE A 120 1.40 1.98 4.08
CA ILE A 120 0.71 1.24 3.03
C ILE A 120 0.01 2.23 2.12
N ASP A 121 0.52 2.39 0.90
CA ASP A 121 -0.04 3.28 -0.12
C ASP A 121 -0.77 2.49 -1.20
N ILE A 122 -1.95 2.96 -1.63
CA ILE A 122 -2.66 2.46 -2.80
C ILE A 122 -2.05 3.14 -4.03
N LEU A 123 -1.40 2.35 -4.89
CA LEU A 123 -0.74 2.85 -6.11
C LEU A 123 -1.71 2.94 -7.28
N LEU A 124 -2.38 1.81 -7.57
CA LEU A 124 -3.35 1.65 -8.65
C LEU A 124 -4.54 0.84 -8.13
N PHE A 125 -5.71 1.08 -8.70
CA PHE A 125 -6.94 0.35 -8.42
C PHE A 125 -7.68 0.06 -9.73
N GLY A 126 -7.30 -1.03 -10.42
CA GLY A 126 -7.69 -1.25 -11.80
C GLY A 126 -7.37 -0.01 -12.64
N ASP A 127 -8.34 0.43 -13.45
CA ASP A 127 -8.26 1.64 -14.27
C ASP A 127 -8.90 2.87 -13.60
N THR A 128 -9.19 2.80 -12.31
CA THR A 128 -9.88 3.86 -11.57
C THR A 128 -9.04 5.13 -11.51
N ILE A 129 -9.68 6.26 -11.78
CA ILE A 129 -9.16 7.61 -11.55
C ILE A 129 -10.07 8.23 -10.50
N LEU A 130 -9.51 8.55 -9.34
CA LEU A 130 -10.24 9.13 -8.20
C LEU A 130 -9.44 10.30 -7.62
N GLN A 131 -10.12 11.40 -7.36
CA GLN A 131 -9.52 12.56 -6.68
C GLN A 131 -10.49 13.10 -5.64
N THR A 132 -10.25 12.73 -4.39
CA THR A 132 -11.00 13.23 -3.23
C THR A 132 -10.03 13.83 -2.21
N PRO A 133 -10.48 14.61 -1.21
CA PRO A 133 -9.60 15.20 -0.20
C PRO A 133 -8.77 14.19 0.58
N GLY A 134 -9.24 12.94 0.70
CA GLY A 134 -8.56 11.88 1.46
C GLY A 134 -7.88 10.81 0.63
N LEU A 135 -8.14 10.73 -0.69
CA LEU A 135 -7.65 9.65 -1.54
C LEU A 135 -7.51 10.09 -2.99
N ILE A 136 -6.31 9.89 -3.54
CA ILE A 136 -6.02 10.13 -4.96
C ILE A 136 -5.50 8.83 -5.58
N ILE A 137 -6.17 8.36 -6.63
CA ILE A 137 -5.79 7.18 -7.42
C ILE A 137 -5.75 7.56 -8.91
N PRO A 138 -4.68 7.26 -9.61
CA PRO A 138 -3.40 6.68 -9.18
C PRO A 138 -2.70 7.53 -8.13
N HIS A 139 -1.84 6.90 -7.30
CA HIS A 139 -1.05 7.63 -6.32
C HIS A 139 -0.22 8.73 -7.00
N PRO A 140 -0.35 10.00 -6.59
CA PRO A 140 0.11 11.15 -7.39
C PRO A 140 1.62 11.16 -7.68
N ALA A 141 2.43 10.60 -6.79
CA ALA A 141 3.88 10.59 -6.93
C ALA A 141 4.47 9.22 -7.35
N MET A 142 3.65 8.19 -7.63
CA MET A 142 4.19 6.84 -7.91
C MET A 142 5.13 6.81 -9.10
N HIS A 143 4.82 7.58 -10.13
CA HIS A 143 5.57 7.63 -11.39
C HIS A 143 6.93 8.32 -11.28
N GLN A 144 7.24 8.95 -10.14
CA GLN A 144 8.50 9.65 -9.87
C GLN A 144 9.36 8.94 -8.81
N ARG A 145 8.91 7.79 -8.28
CA ARG A 145 9.51 7.11 -7.14
C ARG A 145 10.06 5.76 -7.54
N ARG A 146 11.38 5.64 -7.64
CA ARG A 146 12.05 4.39 -7.99
C ARG A 146 11.76 3.28 -6.97
N PHE A 147 11.74 3.60 -5.66
CA PHE A 147 11.44 2.66 -4.59
C PHE A 147 10.01 2.07 -4.65
N VAL A 148 9.10 2.72 -5.40
CA VAL A 148 7.75 2.24 -5.70
C VAL A 148 7.76 1.41 -6.99
N LEU A 149 8.38 1.95 -8.06
CA LEU A 149 8.29 1.34 -9.38
C LEU A 149 9.16 0.08 -9.53
N GLU A 150 10.32 -0.02 -8.86
CA GLU A 150 11.15 -1.23 -8.90
C GLU A 150 10.41 -2.47 -8.37
N PRO A 151 9.85 -2.45 -7.13
CA PRO A 151 9.09 -3.58 -6.63
C PRO A 151 7.82 -3.85 -7.44
N LEU A 152 7.14 -2.79 -7.91
CA LEU A 152 5.91 -2.93 -8.69
C LEU A 152 6.19 -3.55 -10.07
N ALA A 153 7.29 -3.18 -10.72
CA ALA A 153 7.68 -3.75 -12.01
C ALA A 153 8.06 -5.24 -11.93
N GLU A 154 8.45 -5.73 -10.75
CA GLU A 154 8.70 -7.17 -10.55
C GLU A 154 7.42 -8.00 -10.66
N ILE A 155 6.27 -7.48 -10.20
CA ILE A 155 5.03 -8.24 -10.11
C ILE A 155 3.96 -7.82 -11.12
N ALA A 156 4.02 -6.60 -11.62
CA ALA A 156 3.02 -6.03 -12.54
C ALA A 156 3.64 -5.06 -13.57
N PRO A 157 4.64 -5.51 -14.36
CA PRO A 157 5.34 -4.62 -15.31
C PRO A 157 4.43 -4.03 -16.39
N GLU A 158 3.38 -4.76 -16.76
CA GLU A 158 2.42 -4.36 -17.82
C GLU A 158 1.20 -3.59 -17.26
N ALA A 159 1.09 -3.43 -15.93
CA ALA A 159 0.03 -2.61 -15.35
C ALA A 159 0.17 -1.16 -15.86
N ARG A 160 -0.97 -0.57 -16.30
CA ARG A 160 -0.99 0.74 -16.91
C ARG A 160 -1.41 1.82 -15.91
N HIS A 161 -0.69 2.92 -15.93
CA HIS A 161 -1.11 4.13 -15.24
C HIS A 161 -2.27 4.78 -16.01
N PRO A 162 -3.50 4.84 -15.45
CA PRO A 162 -4.69 5.20 -16.22
C PRO A 162 -4.68 6.63 -16.75
N VAL A 163 -3.90 7.55 -16.11
CA VAL A 163 -3.76 8.94 -16.57
C VAL A 163 -2.61 9.09 -17.57
N LEU A 164 -1.41 8.56 -17.25
CA LEU A 164 -0.21 8.71 -18.07
C LEU A 164 -0.20 7.77 -19.29
N LYS A 165 -1.09 6.75 -19.32
CA LYS A 165 -1.21 5.74 -20.39
C LYS A 165 0.08 4.93 -20.63
N LYS A 166 1.03 4.97 -19.67
CA LYS A 166 2.29 4.23 -19.69
C LYS A 166 2.20 3.02 -18.78
N THR A 167 2.91 1.96 -19.13
CA THR A 167 3.08 0.79 -18.26
C THR A 167 4.04 1.12 -17.12
N VAL A 168 3.99 0.32 -16.04
CA VAL A 168 4.93 0.43 -14.92
C VAL A 168 6.37 0.30 -15.40
N ARG A 169 6.62 -0.62 -16.34
CA ARG A 169 7.93 -0.81 -16.99
C ARG A 169 8.42 0.47 -17.69
N GLU A 170 7.57 1.09 -18.51
CA GLU A 170 7.89 2.32 -19.22
C GLU A 170 8.12 3.50 -18.25
N LEU A 171 7.34 3.57 -17.17
CA LEU A 171 7.53 4.58 -16.12
C LEU A 171 8.88 4.39 -15.42
N LEU A 172 9.24 3.15 -15.07
CA LEU A 172 10.52 2.85 -14.43
C LEU A 172 11.71 3.19 -15.33
N GLN A 173 11.62 2.84 -16.62
CA GLN A 173 12.67 3.16 -17.61
C GLN A 173 12.85 4.66 -17.84
N ALA A 174 11.79 5.43 -17.67
CA ALA A 174 11.83 6.90 -17.84
C ALA A 174 12.42 7.63 -16.62
N LEU A 175 12.59 6.94 -15.48
CA LEU A 175 13.19 7.58 -14.29
C LEU A 175 14.67 7.84 -14.48
N PRO A 176 15.16 9.03 -14.10
CA PRO A 176 16.59 9.32 -14.07
C PRO A 176 17.31 8.39 -13.10
N ALA A 177 18.59 8.14 -13.35
CA ALA A 177 19.47 7.51 -12.35
C ALA A 177 19.55 8.42 -11.10
N GLY A 178 19.62 7.83 -9.91
CA GLY A 178 19.75 8.62 -8.69
C GLY A 178 19.46 7.84 -7.42
N GLN A 179 18.20 7.51 -7.15
CA GLN A 179 17.85 6.84 -5.89
C GLN A 179 18.45 5.44 -5.80
N ALA A 180 19.16 5.16 -4.70
CA ALA A 180 19.68 3.82 -4.43
C ALA A 180 18.55 2.88 -4.02
N VAL A 181 18.37 1.81 -4.82
CA VAL A 181 17.41 0.72 -4.58
C VAL A 181 18.13 -0.61 -4.71
N ARG A 182 18.11 -1.42 -3.68
CA ARG A 182 18.81 -2.71 -3.62
C ARG A 182 17.83 -3.83 -3.35
N LYS A 183 17.67 -4.73 -4.30
CA LYS A 183 16.87 -5.95 -4.12
C LYS A 183 17.56 -6.88 -3.12
N LEU A 184 16.85 -7.28 -2.06
CA LEU A 184 17.35 -8.29 -1.13
C LEU A 184 17.17 -9.69 -1.73
N GLN A 185 18.21 -10.51 -1.60
CA GLN A 185 18.13 -11.92 -1.99
C GLN A 185 17.14 -12.66 -1.07
N LYS A 186 16.31 -13.52 -1.65
CA LYS A 186 15.48 -14.45 -0.87
C LYS A 186 16.43 -15.43 -0.17
N ARG A 187 16.55 -15.31 1.15
CA ARG A 187 17.10 -16.39 1.99
C ARG A 187 15.98 -17.26 2.49
#